data_7003c2010d85f91ca6935bdc30a44dda
#
_entry.id   7003c2010d85f91ca6935bdc30a44dda
#
_cell.length_a   1.000
_cell.length_b   1.000
_cell.length_c   1.000
_cell.angle_alpha   90.00
_cell.angle_beta   90.00
_cell.angle_gamma   90.00
#
_symmetry.space_group_name_H-M   'P 1'
#
loop_
_entity.id
_entity.type
_entity.pdbx_description
1 polymer ?
#
loop_
_entity_poly.entity_id
_entity_poly.type
_entity_poly.pdbx_seq_one_letter_code
_entity_poly.pdbx_strand_id
1 'polypeptide(L)'
;MAWNSFATPLIGKAVRAASRLAHGGGSAFPGKIVEQIDPQFLARTLQQLPLGVVLVSGTNGKTTTTRMVASMLESLGLKVFTNPTGSNFARGVVSSLLAEVSLGGKLDADIAVLELDEAYAVHFVKQVQPDYCLLLNVMRDQLDRFGEIDNTARLLSKAAEATTGTVVLNREDPRIARLADVTHTEDGVEVRYFGLDKSLRSFFPSDDDMCTTVDTESAADTEASVGIDLSESAESDENIEIGDASAIAKTGEHAEKSENAESAERLPADVTLLAVGDHRASFGIDGETYETGVKLEGVYNLYNAAAALAAVRAVVADAQAMFLPFEENVTDELLRQVGISQRMIDFARSTTQSMIDAASEVTPAFGRGEVIDVNGSPVELLLVKNPMGFRLSLASFAPEGCDTMIAINDEYADGRDMSWLWDVDFSSLRGTGVSMVSGVRAWDMALRLEYDQVPVNSVNTELEEAVSTFVNANPGTPKHIYCTYTAMLKTRAALGRIAEVADAGVGK
;
A
#
# COMPACT_ATOMS: atom_id res chain seq x y z
N MET A 1 -4.44 -37.94 -6.95
CA MET A 1 -3.94 -36.80 -6.17
C MET A 1 -2.47 -37.00 -5.89
N ALA A 2 -1.62 -36.04 -6.23
CA ALA A 2 -0.21 -36.14 -5.93
C ALA A 2 -0.01 -36.18 -4.40
N TRP A 3 0.92 -36.97 -3.89
CA TRP A 3 1.23 -37.12 -2.46
C TRP A 3 1.53 -35.71 -1.79
N ASN A 4 1.99 -34.76 -2.58
CA ASN A 4 2.31 -33.39 -2.17
C ASN A 4 1.07 -32.62 -1.64
N SER A 5 -0.14 -32.91 -2.13
CA SER A 5 -1.34 -32.16 -1.72
C SER A 5 -1.69 -32.36 -0.24
N PHE A 6 -1.31 -33.47 0.37
CA PHE A 6 -1.51 -33.75 1.80
C PHE A 6 -0.23 -33.54 2.62
N ALA A 7 0.92 -33.90 2.07
CA ALA A 7 2.18 -33.81 2.81
C ALA A 7 2.62 -32.36 3.03
N THR A 8 2.47 -31.50 2.03
CA THR A 8 2.92 -30.11 2.10
C THR A 8 2.22 -29.29 3.20
N PRO A 9 0.86 -29.30 3.32
CA PRO A 9 0.20 -28.60 4.43
C PRO A 9 0.62 -29.15 5.81
N LEU A 10 0.76 -30.48 5.95
CA LEU A 10 1.16 -31.07 7.21
C LEU A 10 2.58 -30.70 7.62
N ILE A 11 3.54 -30.83 6.70
CA ILE A 11 4.93 -30.45 6.92
C ILE A 11 5.03 -28.95 7.20
N GLY A 12 4.39 -28.10 6.39
CA GLY A 12 4.40 -26.66 6.55
C GLY A 12 3.84 -26.19 7.89
N LYS A 13 2.71 -26.79 8.33
CA LYS A 13 2.12 -26.51 9.65
C LYS A 13 3.05 -26.97 10.80
N ALA A 14 3.69 -28.12 10.66
CA ALA A 14 4.66 -28.62 11.65
C ALA A 14 5.89 -27.69 11.76
N VAL A 15 6.43 -27.24 10.62
CA VAL A 15 7.54 -26.28 10.59
C VAL A 15 7.13 -24.95 11.22
N ARG A 16 5.91 -24.47 10.93
CA ARG A 16 5.37 -23.23 11.52
C ARG A 16 5.24 -23.37 13.04
N ALA A 17 4.72 -24.47 13.54
CA ALA A 17 4.62 -24.73 14.97
C ALA A 17 6.01 -24.79 15.63
N ALA A 18 6.98 -25.46 15.03
CA ALA A 18 8.34 -25.53 15.51
C ALA A 18 9.04 -24.16 15.53
N SER A 19 8.85 -23.35 14.47
CA SER A 19 9.39 -21.99 14.40
C SER A 19 8.83 -21.07 15.49
N ARG A 20 7.55 -21.18 15.79
CA ARG A 20 6.92 -20.42 16.90
C ARG A 20 7.48 -20.84 18.28
N LEU A 21 7.67 -22.12 18.51
CA LEU A 21 8.25 -22.64 19.76
C LEU A 21 9.72 -22.22 19.95
N ALA A 22 10.48 -22.11 18.86
CA ALA A 22 11.89 -21.70 18.91
C ALA A 22 12.11 -20.20 19.09
N HIS A 23 11.04 -19.39 19.34
CA HIS A 23 11.08 -17.92 19.45
C HIS A 23 11.76 -17.20 18.26
N GLY A 24 11.81 -17.85 17.12
CA GLY A 24 12.31 -17.30 15.88
C GLY A 24 11.26 -16.40 15.20
N GLY A 25 11.40 -15.08 15.32
CA GLY A 25 10.48 -14.08 14.78
C GLY A 25 10.41 -13.95 13.24
N GLY A 26 10.68 -15.02 12.48
CA GLY A 26 10.64 -15.00 11.02
C GLY A 26 9.36 -15.57 10.45
N SER A 27 8.38 -14.73 10.08
CA SER A 27 7.15 -15.15 9.40
C SER A 27 7.39 -15.88 8.06
N ALA A 28 8.54 -15.67 7.42
CA ALA A 28 8.92 -16.20 6.11
C ALA A 28 9.54 -17.61 6.11
N PHE A 29 10.08 -18.07 7.23
CA PHE A 29 10.82 -19.33 7.29
C PHE A 29 9.98 -20.57 6.90
N PRO A 30 8.74 -20.74 7.38
CA PRO A 30 7.88 -21.84 6.93
C PRO A 30 7.64 -21.80 5.42
N GLY A 31 7.38 -20.61 4.87
CA GLY A 31 7.19 -20.42 3.42
C GLY A 31 8.42 -20.80 2.61
N LYS A 32 9.62 -20.47 3.07
CA LYS A 32 10.88 -20.86 2.39
C LYS A 32 11.03 -22.38 2.28
N ILE A 33 10.71 -23.11 3.35
CA ILE A 33 10.80 -24.58 3.35
C ILE A 33 9.76 -25.17 2.39
N VAL A 34 8.52 -24.68 2.43
CA VAL A 34 7.46 -25.16 1.55
C VAL A 34 7.77 -24.87 0.09
N GLU A 35 8.28 -23.71 -0.25
CA GLU A 35 8.70 -23.37 -1.61
C GLU A 35 9.77 -24.32 -2.16
N GLN A 36 10.69 -24.83 -1.31
CA GLN A 36 11.72 -25.80 -1.71
C GLN A 36 11.18 -27.20 -1.93
N ILE A 37 10.21 -27.65 -1.12
CA ILE A 37 9.68 -29.02 -1.21
C ILE A 37 8.50 -29.14 -2.18
N ASP A 38 7.77 -28.06 -2.40
CA ASP A 38 6.60 -27.99 -3.28
C ASP A 38 6.46 -26.60 -3.92
N PRO A 39 7.24 -26.30 -4.96
CA PRO A 39 7.20 -25.01 -5.64
C PRO A 39 5.82 -24.64 -6.22
N GLN A 40 4.97 -25.62 -6.45
CA GLN A 40 3.62 -25.41 -7.00
C GLN A 40 2.55 -25.19 -5.91
N PHE A 41 2.91 -25.22 -4.63
CA PHE A 41 1.94 -25.08 -3.54
C PHE A 41 1.15 -23.77 -3.63
N LEU A 42 1.85 -22.65 -3.85
CA LEU A 42 1.25 -21.33 -4.00
C LEU A 42 0.21 -21.29 -5.12
N ALA A 43 0.62 -21.61 -6.33
CA ALA A 43 -0.26 -21.60 -7.51
C ALA A 43 -1.46 -22.55 -7.34
N ARG A 44 -1.22 -23.80 -6.96
CA ARG A 44 -2.26 -24.81 -6.77
C ARG A 44 -3.26 -24.42 -5.69
N THR A 45 -2.82 -23.69 -4.65
CA THR A 45 -3.72 -23.28 -3.56
C THR A 45 -4.59 -22.11 -3.98
N LEU A 46 -4.00 -21.09 -4.63
CA LEU A 46 -4.75 -19.93 -5.09
C LEU A 46 -5.68 -20.23 -6.27
N GLN A 47 -5.34 -21.21 -7.14
CA GLN A 47 -6.23 -21.70 -8.20
C GLN A 47 -7.55 -22.32 -7.72
N GLN A 48 -7.69 -22.59 -6.40
CA GLN A 48 -8.95 -23.06 -5.83
C GLN A 48 -9.98 -21.95 -5.65
N LEU A 49 -9.56 -20.68 -5.73
CA LEU A 49 -10.42 -19.54 -5.47
C LEU A 49 -11.33 -19.24 -6.66
N PRO A 50 -12.66 -19.26 -6.48
CA PRO A 50 -13.60 -19.09 -7.59
C PRO A 50 -13.61 -17.69 -8.19
N LEU A 51 -13.22 -16.67 -7.43
CA LEU A 51 -13.11 -15.27 -7.88
C LEU A 51 -11.64 -14.84 -8.04
N GLY A 52 -10.70 -15.77 -7.95
CA GLY A 52 -9.28 -15.56 -8.24
C GLY A 52 -8.54 -14.69 -7.24
N VAL A 53 -7.61 -13.88 -7.74
CA VAL A 53 -6.62 -13.13 -6.97
C VAL A 53 -6.61 -11.66 -7.37
N VAL A 54 -6.77 -10.78 -6.38
CA VAL A 54 -6.49 -9.34 -6.48
C VAL A 54 -5.07 -9.09 -6.00
N LEU A 55 -4.20 -8.61 -6.86
CA LEU A 55 -2.85 -8.15 -6.53
C LEU A 55 -2.86 -6.65 -6.32
N VAL A 56 -2.41 -6.16 -5.16
CA VAL A 56 -2.26 -4.73 -4.86
C VAL A 56 -0.79 -4.39 -4.73
N SER A 57 -0.31 -3.45 -5.54
CA SER A 57 1.10 -3.01 -5.52
C SER A 57 1.24 -1.51 -5.80
N GLY A 58 2.46 -0.98 -5.65
CA GLY A 58 2.81 0.43 -5.78
C GLY A 58 3.61 0.92 -4.58
N THR A 59 4.21 2.10 -4.66
CA THR A 59 5.13 2.60 -3.62
C THR A 59 4.41 2.90 -2.31
N ASN A 60 3.32 3.67 -2.35
CA ASN A 60 2.55 4.08 -1.18
C ASN A 60 1.11 3.57 -1.22
N GLY A 61 0.51 3.41 -0.04
CA GLY A 61 -0.90 3.04 0.09
C GLY A 61 -1.20 1.54 0.06
N LYS A 62 -0.25 0.67 -0.31
CA LYS A 62 -0.44 -0.79 -0.47
C LYS A 62 -1.24 -1.43 0.66
N THR A 63 -0.74 -1.38 1.88
CA THR A 63 -1.35 -2.04 3.05
C THR A 63 -2.75 -1.52 3.35
N THR A 64 -2.91 -0.20 3.29
CA THR A 64 -4.20 0.45 3.54
C THR A 64 -5.21 0.03 2.48
N THR A 65 -4.84 0.10 1.20
CA THR A 65 -5.74 -0.25 0.10
C THR A 65 -6.07 -1.74 0.07
N THR A 66 -5.08 -2.62 0.31
CA THR A 66 -5.32 -4.08 0.42
C THR A 66 -6.34 -4.38 1.50
N ARG A 67 -6.20 -3.76 2.68
CA ARG A 67 -7.15 -3.92 3.78
C ARG A 67 -8.53 -3.36 3.42
N MET A 68 -8.60 -2.20 2.74
CA MET A 68 -9.87 -1.63 2.27
C MET A 68 -10.59 -2.58 1.32
N VAL A 69 -9.90 -3.08 0.28
CA VAL A 69 -10.46 -4.04 -0.68
C VAL A 69 -10.94 -5.30 0.04
N ALA A 70 -10.11 -5.88 0.91
CA ALA A 70 -10.48 -7.08 1.65
C ALA A 70 -11.71 -6.84 2.55
N SER A 71 -11.71 -5.76 3.35
CA SER A 71 -12.82 -5.42 4.25
C SER A 71 -14.13 -5.13 3.51
N MET A 72 -14.06 -4.44 2.36
CA MET A 72 -15.22 -4.18 1.53
C MET A 72 -15.80 -5.47 0.95
N LEU A 73 -14.97 -6.36 0.41
CA LEU A 73 -15.41 -7.67 -0.12
C LEU A 73 -16.00 -8.55 0.99
N GLU A 74 -15.41 -8.53 2.19
CA GLU A 74 -15.97 -9.23 3.36
C GLU A 74 -17.33 -8.64 3.79
N SER A 75 -17.46 -7.32 3.82
CA SER A 75 -18.73 -6.63 4.11
C SER A 75 -19.81 -6.95 3.08
N LEU A 76 -19.44 -7.18 1.84
CA LEU A 76 -20.33 -7.62 0.76
C LEU A 76 -20.60 -9.14 0.78
N GLY A 77 -20.07 -9.87 1.76
CA GLY A 77 -20.41 -11.26 2.07
C GLY A 77 -19.42 -12.32 1.57
N LEU A 78 -18.28 -11.96 0.97
CA LEU A 78 -17.27 -12.92 0.55
C LEU A 78 -16.37 -13.38 1.71
N LYS A 79 -15.78 -14.55 1.57
CA LYS A 79 -14.64 -15.00 2.36
C LYS A 79 -13.35 -14.58 1.66
N VAL A 80 -12.58 -13.71 2.28
CA VAL A 80 -11.35 -13.16 1.71
C VAL A 80 -10.13 -13.77 2.38
N PHE A 81 -9.19 -14.25 1.58
CA PHE A 81 -7.84 -14.54 2.05
C PHE A 81 -6.95 -13.32 1.82
N THR A 82 -6.18 -12.91 2.83
CA THR A 82 -5.20 -11.83 2.69
C THR A 82 -3.91 -12.16 3.44
N ASN A 83 -2.78 -11.61 2.98
CA ASN A 83 -1.54 -11.72 3.71
C ASN A 83 -1.43 -10.63 4.79
N PRO A 84 -0.94 -10.95 6.00
CA PRO A 84 -0.81 -9.98 7.06
C PRO A 84 0.25 -8.91 6.71
N THR A 85 0.08 -7.72 7.30
CA THR A 85 1.02 -6.59 7.18
C THR A 85 2.46 -7.04 7.42
N GLY A 86 3.37 -6.62 6.54
CA GLY A 86 4.79 -6.99 6.59
C GLY A 86 5.14 -8.34 5.99
N SER A 87 4.17 -9.08 5.43
CA SER A 87 4.40 -10.33 4.69
C SER A 87 4.20 -10.14 3.18
N ASN A 88 4.72 -9.03 2.65
CA ASN A 88 4.54 -8.52 1.29
C ASN A 88 5.46 -9.17 0.23
N PHE A 89 5.92 -10.38 0.47
CA PHE A 89 6.75 -11.19 -0.43
C PHE A 89 6.19 -12.62 -0.55
N ALA A 90 6.47 -13.32 -1.65
CA ALA A 90 5.89 -14.62 -1.98
C ALA A 90 5.97 -15.66 -0.83
N ARG A 91 7.10 -15.74 -0.14
CA ARG A 91 7.28 -16.64 1.03
C ARG A 91 6.37 -16.27 2.21
N GLY A 92 6.07 -14.97 2.37
CA GLY A 92 5.11 -14.47 3.35
C GLY A 92 3.70 -14.94 3.03
N VAL A 93 3.29 -14.84 1.77
CA VAL A 93 1.99 -15.34 1.28
C VAL A 93 1.88 -16.84 1.51
N VAL A 94 2.92 -17.63 1.16
CA VAL A 94 2.94 -19.08 1.42
C VAL A 94 2.80 -19.41 2.91
N SER A 95 3.49 -18.66 3.77
CA SER A 95 3.38 -18.83 5.24
C SER A 95 1.98 -18.52 5.76
N SER A 96 1.31 -17.53 5.18
CA SER A 96 -0.06 -17.15 5.51
C SER A 96 -1.05 -18.22 5.04
N LEU A 97 -0.90 -18.72 3.81
CA LEU A 97 -1.69 -19.85 3.30
C LEU A 97 -1.58 -21.08 4.18
N LEU A 98 -0.38 -21.41 4.66
CA LEU A 98 -0.18 -22.54 5.58
C LEU A 98 -0.93 -22.39 6.91
N ALA A 99 -1.25 -21.16 7.32
CA ALA A 99 -2.10 -20.94 8.50
C ALA A 99 -3.53 -21.37 8.24
N GLU A 100 -4.06 -21.06 7.07
CA GLU A 100 -5.48 -21.12 6.76
C GLU A 100 -5.91 -22.39 6.03
N VAL A 101 -5.06 -22.95 5.15
CA VAL A 101 -5.40 -24.20 4.48
C VAL A 101 -5.70 -25.32 5.47
N SER A 102 -6.67 -26.16 5.16
CA SER A 102 -6.94 -27.40 5.89
C SER A 102 -5.77 -28.37 5.79
N LEU A 103 -5.74 -29.44 6.61
CA LEU A 103 -4.76 -30.52 6.47
C LEU A 103 -4.84 -31.20 5.10
N GLY A 104 -5.97 -31.15 4.42
CA GLY A 104 -6.16 -31.63 3.06
C GLY A 104 -5.72 -30.65 1.97
N GLY A 105 -5.16 -29.48 2.32
CA GLY A 105 -4.73 -28.46 1.37
C GLY A 105 -5.87 -27.60 0.78
N LYS A 106 -7.08 -27.68 1.34
CA LYS A 106 -8.20 -26.85 0.90
C LYS A 106 -8.14 -25.48 1.60
N LEU A 107 -8.25 -24.41 0.81
CA LEU A 107 -8.43 -23.03 1.28
C LEU A 107 -9.93 -22.70 1.32
N ASP A 108 -10.45 -22.24 2.46
CA ASP A 108 -11.86 -21.83 2.62
C ASP A 108 -11.97 -20.31 2.40
N ALA A 109 -11.77 -19.88 1.17
CA ALA A 109 -11.93 -18.50 0.72
C ALA A 109 -12.57 -18.47 -0.68
N ASP A 110 -13.17 -17.34 -1.03
CA ASP A 110 -13.78 -17.11 -2.35
C ASP A 110 -12.83 -16.31 -3.26
N ILE A 111 -12.00 -15.45 -2.67
CA ILE A 111 -11.06 -14.56 -3.36
C ILE A 111 -9.82 -14.34 -2.48
N ALA A 112 -8.69 -14.04 -3.09
CA ALA A 112 -7.51 -13.55 -2.37
C ALA A 112 -7.26 -12.09 -2.69
N VAL A 113 -6.92 -11.28 -1.68
CA VAL A 113 -6.44 -9.90 -1.84
C VAL A 113 -5.05 -9.81 -1.25
N LEU A 114 -4.05 -9.64 -2.11
CA LEU A 114 -2.64 -9.78 -1.74
C LEU A 114 -1.88 -8.48 -1.91
N GLU A 115 -1.23 -8.03 -0.82
CA GLU A 115 -0.23 -6.97 -0.86
C GLU A 115 1.12 -7.54 -1.28
N LEU A 116 1.69 -7.03 -2.36
CA LEU A 116 3.05 -7.36 -2.75
C LEU A 116 3.88 -6.12 -3.03
N ASP A 117 5.11 -6.16 -2.59
CA ASP A 117 6.12 -5.16 -2.92
C ASP A 117 6.52 -5.30 -4.39
N GLU A 118 6.93 -4.24 -5.05
CA GLU A 118 7.11 -4.15 -6.50
C GLU A 118 8.05 -5.22 -7.06
N ALA A 119 9.20 -5.43 -6.40
CA ALA A 119 10.17 -6.45 -6.79
C ALA A 119 9.62 -7.88 -6.58
N TYR A 120 8.84 -8.08 -5.53
CA TYR A 120 8.26 -9.39 -5.22
C TYR A 120 7.03 -9.71 -6.06
N ALA A 121 6.30 -8.71 -6.53
CA ALA A 121 5.22 -8.88 -7.50
C ALA A 121 5.73 -9.61 -8.76
N VAL A 122 6.91 -9.24 -9.28
CA VAL A 122 7.54 -9.89 -10.43
C VAL A 122 7.79 -11.39 -10.19
N HIS A 123 8.20 -11.78 -8.99
CA HIS A 123 8.39 -13.20 -8.66
C HIS A 123 7.08 -13.94 -8.47
N PHE A 124 6.07 -13.28 -7.95
CA PHE A 124 4.75 -13.84 -7.76
C PHE A 124 4.06 -14.14 -9.09
N VAL A 125 4.04 -13.18 -10.02
CA VAL A 125 3.33 -13.35 -11.30
C VAL A 125 3.94 -14.40 -12.22
N LYS A 126 5.19 -14.81 -11.99
CA LYS A 126 5.79 -15.98 -12.66
C LYS A 126 5.15 -17.30 -12.24
N GLN A 127 4.50 -17.34 -11.08
CA GLN A 127 3.89 -18.56 -10.52
C GLN A 127 2.35 -18.47 -10.54
N VAL A 128 1.78 -17.28 -10.34
CA VAL A 128 0.34 -17.03 -10.25
C VAL A 128 0.02 -15.80 -11.06
N GLN A 129 -0.76 -15.94 -12.11
CA GLN A 129 -1.31 -14.82 -12.84
C GLN A 129 -2.49 -14.26 -12.04
N PRO A 130 -2.49 -12.98 -11.67
CA PRO A 130 -3.62 -12.38 -10.97
C PRO A 130 -4.82 -12.17 -11.91
N ASP A 131 -6.01 -12.33 -11.39
CA ASP A 131 -7.25 -12.01 -12.11
C ASP A 131 -7.47 -10.49 -12.11
N TYR A 132 -7.08 -9.83 -11.02
CA TYR A 132 -7.16 -8.38 -10.86
C TYR A 132 -5.82 -7.83 -10.38
N CYS A 133 -5.39 -6.70 -10.94
CA CYS A 133 -4.19 -6.00 -10.52
C CYS A 133 -4.50 -4.52 -10.26
N LEU A 134 -4.31 -4.08 -9.01
CA LEU A 134 -4.47 -2.69 -8.61
C LEU A 134 -3.11 -2.05 -8.40
N LEU A 135 -2.76 -1.06 -9.24
CA LEU A 135 -1.49 -0.35 -9.21
C LEU A 135 -1.70 1.10 -8.77
N LEU A 136 -1.13 1.44 -7.61
CA LEU A 136 -1.46 2.67 -6.90
C LEU A 136 -0.64 3.87 -7.37
N ASN A 137 0.67 3.78 -7.30
CA ASN A 137 1.57 4.88 -7.63
C ASN A 137 3.02 4.41 -7.72
N VAL A 138 3.85 5.22 -8.36
CA VAL A 138 5.32 5.11 -8.35
C VAL A 138 5.89 6.40 -7.81
N MET A 139 6.57 6.33 -6.69
CA MET A 139 7.16 7.47 -6.02
C MET A 139 8.59 7.14 -5.58
N ARG A 140 9.39 8.16 -5.30
CA ARG A 140 10.69 7.98 -4.65
C ARG A 140 10.48 7.33 -3.28
N ASP A 141 11.03 6.14 -3.07
CA ASP A 141 10.96 5.42 -1.79
C ASP A 141 12.39 5.15 -1.30
N GLN A 142 12.82 3.93 -1.29
CA GLN A 142 14.15 3.54 -0.82
C GLN A 142 15.07 3.35 -2.03
N LEU A 143 15.81 4.39 -2.40
CA LEU A 143 16.73 4.35 -3.55
C LEU A 143 17.80 3.25 -3.45
N ASP A 144 18.18 2.90 -2.22
CA ASP A 144 19.12 1.83 -1.93
C ASP A 144 18.62 0.42 -2.33
N ARG A 145 17.28 0.25 -2.49
CA ARG A 145 16.67 -1.05 -2.85
C ARG A 145 16.25 -1.17 -4.32
N PHE A 146 15.74 -0.10 -4.92
CA PHE A 146 15.06 -0.18 -6.21
C PHE A 146 15.67 0.69 -7.31
N GLY A 147 16.64 1.56 -6.98
CA GLY A 147 17.23 2.47 -7.96
C GLY A 147 16.26 3.57 -8.41
N GLU A 148 16.21 3.84 -9.69
CA GLU A 148 15.40 4.93 -10.25
C GLU A 148 13.90 4.59 -10.27
N ILE A 149 13.05 5.62 -10.19
CA ILE A 149 11.58 5.54 -10.24
C ILE A 149 11.08 4.75 -11.47
N ASP A 150 11.74 4.94 -12.62
CA ASP A 150 11.38 4.23 -13.86
C ASP A 150 11.64 2.72 -13.76
N ASN A 151 12.63 2.30 -12.95
CA ASN A 151 12.83 0.89 -12.68
C ASN A 151 11.67 0.29 -11.87
N THR A 152 11.15 1.02 -10.89
CA THR A 152 9.95 0.62 -10.12
C THR A 152 8.73 0.51 -11.03
N ALA A 153 8.50 1.47 -11.92
CA ALA A 153 7.43 1.40 -12.92
C ALA A 153 7.58 0.17 -13.84
N ARG A 154 8.81 -0.16 -14.25
CA ARG A 154 9.13 -1.35 -15.06
C ARG A 154 8.88 -2.66 -14.29
N LEU A 155 9.06 -2.69 -12.97
CA LEU A 155 8.69 -3.86 -12.15
C LEU A 155 7.17 -4.02 -12.10
N LEU A 156 6.43 -2.94 -11.89
CA LEU A 156 4.97 -2.94 -11.87
C LEU A 156 4.36 -3.30 -13.22
N SER A 157 5.00 -2.93 -14.35
CA SER A 157 4.53 -3.31 -15.68
C SER A 157 4.43 -4.84 -15.85
N LYS A 158 5.30 -5.61 -15.19
CA LYS A 158 5.23 -7.08 -15.22
C LYS A 158 4.00 -7.64 -14.50
N ALA A 159 3.49 -6.94 -13.49
CA ALA A 159 2.26 -7.33 -12.84
C ALA A 159 1.04 -7.01 -13.74
N ALA A 160 1.01 -5.84 -14.39
CA ALA A 160 -0.03 -5.48 -15.36
C ALA A 160 -0.05 -6.46 -16.55
N GLU A 161 1.11 -6.73 -17.14
CA GLU A 161 1.28 -7.66 -18.27
C GLU A 161 0.81 -9.09 -17.95
N ALA A 162 0.98 -9.56 -16.71
CA ALA A 162 0.61 -10.91 -16.31
C ALA A 162 -0.85 -11.07 -15.87
N THR A 163 -1.60 -9.97 -15.77
CA THR A 163 -3.00 -9.98 -15.32
C THR A 163 -3.91 -10.54 -16.41
N THR A 164 -4.90 -11.36 -16.00
CA THR A 164 -5.79 -12.08 -16.93
C THR A 164 -7.20 -11.49 -17.02
N GLY A 165 -7.63 -10.70 -16.04
CA GLY A 165 -8.98 -10.10 -16.01
C GLY A 165 -8.93 -8.58 -16.09
N THR A 166 -8.82 -7.87 -14.95
CA THR A 166 -8.87 -6.40 -14.92
C THR A 166 -7.63 -5.78 -14.30
N VAL A 167 -7.05 -4.78 -14.97
CA VAL A 167 -5.99 -3.92 -14.43
C VAL A 167 -6.59 -2.57 -14.04
N VAL A 168 -6.47 -2.20 -12.76
CA VAL A 168 -6.94 -0.92 -12.21
C VAL A 168 -5.74 0.00 -11.97
N LEU A 169 -5.71 1.14 -12.65
CA LEU A 169 -4.59 2.06 -12.71
C LEU A 169 -4.91 3.42 -12.11
N ASN A 170 -3.92 4.05 -11.49
CA ASN A 170 -4.00 5.43 -11.06
C ASN A 170 -3.90 6.36 -12.27
N ARG A 171 -4.98 7.07 -12.60
CA ARG A 171 -5.01 8.05 -13.69
C ARG A 171 -4.08 9.26 -13.45
N GLU A 172 -3.88 9.62 -12.18
CA GLU A 172 -3.13 10.82 -11.81
C GLU A 172 -1.60 10.60 -11.79
N ASP A 173 -1.15 9.36 -11.77
CA ASP A 173 0.27 8.99 -11.91
C ASP A 173 0.58 8.64 -13.37
N PRO A 174 1.34 9.47 -14.12
CA PRO A 174 1.58 9.25 -15.54
C PRO A 174 2.31 7.94 -15.84
N ARG A 175 3.16 7.44 -14.91
CA ARG A 175 3.88 6.19 -15.07
C ARG A 175 2.95 5.00 -14.93
N ILE A 176 2.04 5.06 -13.94
CA ILE A 176 1.02 4.02 -13.74
C ILE A 176 -0.01 4.05 -14.87
N ALA A 177 -0.50 5.23 -15.25
CA ALA A 177 -1.51 5.35 -16.31
C ALA A 177 -1.04 4.75 -17.65
N ARG A 178 0.25 4.90 -18.00
CA ARG A 178 0.87 4.31 -19.19
C ARG A 178 0.98 2.79 -19.16
N LEU A 179 0.82 2.14 -18.02
CA LEU A 179 0.84 0.67 -17.96
C LEU A 179 -0.34 0.03 -18.67
N ALA A 180 -1.34 0.80 -19.08
CA ALA A 180 -2.36 0.36 -20.03
C ALA A 180 -1.76 -0.13 -21.35
N ASP A 181 -0.65 0.48 -21.80
CA ASP A 181 0.00 0.14 -23.07
C ASP A 181 0.63 -1.26 -23.10
N VAL A 182 0.92 -1.84 -21.92
CA VAL A 182 1.48 -3.20 -21.80
C VAL A 182 0.45 -4.23 -21.35
N THR A 183 -0.80 -3.79 -21.15
CA THR A 183 -1.91 -4.67 -20.76
C THR A 183 -2.47 -5.34 -22.02
N HIS A 184 -2.69 -6.66 -21.96
CA HIS A 184 -3.17 -7.45 -23.09
C HIS A 184 -4.68 -7.28 -23.34
N THR A 185 -5.10 -6.08 -23.72
CA THR A 185 -6.51 -5.75 -23.98
C THR A 185 -7.08 -6.52 -25.18
N GLU A 186 -6.26 -6.90 -26.14
CA GLU A 186 -6.61 -7.76 -27.26
C GLU A 186 -6.97 -9.21 -26.83
N ASP A 187 -6.48 -9.66 -25.68
CA ASP A 187 -6.83 -10.95 -25.08
C ASP A 187 -8.03 -10.85 -24.13
N GLY A 188 -8.68 -9.68 -24.05
CA GLY A 188 -9.88 -9.46 -23.24
C GLY A 188 -9.62 -8.91 -21.84
N VAL A 189 -8.38 -8.53 -21.51
CA VAL A 189 -8.05 -7.87 -20.23
C VAL A 189 -8.61 -6.45 -20.23
N GLU A 190 -9.39 -6.11 -19.21
CA GLU A 190 -9.92 -4.76 -19.05
C GLU A 190 -8.94 -3.82 -18.37
N VAL A 191 -8.91 -2.56 -18.81
CA VAL A 191 -8.19 -1.47 -18.12
C VAL A 191 -9.21 -0.51 -17.54
N ARG A 192 -9.12 -0.29 -16.24
CA ARG A 192 -9.95 0.67 -15.50
C ARG A 192 -9.07 1.68 -14.78
N TYR A 193 -9.62 2.86 -14.51
CA TYR A 193 -8.88 3.91 -13.82
C TYR A 193 -9.61 4.38 -12.57
N PHE A 194 -8.85 4.70 -11.54
CA PHE A 194 -9.32 5.56 -10.47
C PHE A 194 -8.61 6.90 -10.52
N GLY A 195 -9.24 7.94 -10.01
CA GLY A 195 -8.70 9.30 -10.08
C GLY A 195 -9.28 10.22 -9.03
N LEU A 196 -8.89 11.49 -9.10
CA LEU A 196 -9.41 12.55 -8.24
C LEU A 196 -9.88 13.74 -9.07
N ASP A 197 -10.69 14.61 -8.50
CA ASP A 197 -11.05 15.86 -9.11
C ASP A 197 -9.86 16.83 -9.20
N LYS A 198 -9.86 17.72 -10.18
CA LYS A 198 -8.79 18.70 -10.38
C LYS A 198 -8.56 19.60 -9.14
N SER A 199 -9.62 19.94 -8.41
CA SER A 199 -9.53 20.76 -7.20
C SER A 199 -8.75 20.11 -6.06
N LEU A 200 -8.67 18.77 -6.06
CA LEU A 200 -7.94 18.01 -5.03
C LEU A 200 -6.48 17.74 -5.41
N ARG A 201 -6.05 18.07 -6.64
CA ARG A 201 -4.71 17.76 -7.11
C ARG A 201 -3.59 18.40 -6.29
N SER A 202 -3.83 19.59 -5.74
CA SER A 202 -2.87 20.28 -4.86
C SER A 202 -2.54 19.52 -3.57
N PHE A 203 -3.41 18.61 -3.13
CA PHE A 203 -3.15 17.73 -1.99
C PHE A 203 -2.27 16.52 -2.35
N PHE A 204 -2.07 16.24 -3.65
CA PHE A 204 -1.34 15.08 -4.16
C PHE A 204 -0.29 15.51 -5.20
N PRO A 205 0.73 16.30 -4.80
CA PRO A 205 1.80 16.66 -5.71
C PRO A 205 2.51 15.39 -6.19
N SER A 206 2.83 15.31 -7.48
CA SER A 206 3.65 14.25 -8.04
C SER A 206 5.14 14.51 -7.78
N ASP A 207 6.00 13.47 -7.89
CA ASP A 207 7.44 13.68 -7.83
C ASP A 207 7.95 14.59 -8.97
N ASP A 208 7.23 14.65 -10.10
CA ASP A 208 7.53 15.54 -11.21
C ASP A 208 7.20 17.02 -10.89
N ASP A 209 6.20 17.27 -10.03
CA ASP A 209 5.88 18.63 -9.54
C ASP A 209 6.96 19.18 -8.58
N MET A 210 7.85 18.33 -8.06
CA MET A 210 8.88 18.69 -7.09
C MET A 210 10.17 19.20 -7.73
N CYS A 211 10.42 18.90 -9.00
CA CYS A 211 11.59 19.39 -9.74
C CYS A 211 11.46 20.88 -10.12
N THR A 212 10.27 21.47 -10.05
CA THR A 212 10.01 22.83 -10.54
C THR A 212 10.22 23.94 -9.49
N THR A 213 10.39 23.61 -8.21
CA THR A 213 10.55 24.63 -7.14
C THR A 213 11.99 24.99 -6.84
N VAL A 214 13.00 24.27 -7.36
CA VAL A 214 14.43 24.55 -7.14
C VAL A 214 15.08 25.28 -8.32
N ASP A 215 14.47 25.24 -9.51
CA ASP A 215 15.10 25.77 -10.74
C ASP A 215 14.80 27.22 -11.08
N THR A 216 14.13 27.99 -10.20
CA THR A 216 13.80 29.40 -10.51
C THR A 216 14.75 30.43 -9.89
N GLU A 217 15.76 30.05 -9.10
CA GLU A 217 16.68 31.01 -8.49
C GLU A 217 18.18 30.82 -8.79
N SER A 218 18.60 29.89 -9.63
CA SER A 218 20.04 29.76 -9.97
C SER A 218 20.33 29.40 -11.42
N ALA A 219 19.82 30.21 -12.35
CA ALA A 219 20.33 30.25 -13.73
C ALA A 219 21.17 31.52 -13.93
N ALA A 220 22.22 31.69 -13.13
CA ALA A 220 23.33 32.60 -13.42
C ALA A 220 24.61 32.06 -12.77
N ASP A 221 25.55 31.67 -13.65
CA ASP A 221 26.96 31.42 -13.37
C ASP A 221 27.36 30.16 -12.56
N THR A 222 27.81 29.07 -13.20
CA THR A 222 29.25 28.75 -13.36
C THR A 222 29.44 27.35 -13.94
N GLU A 223 30.04 27.26 -15.10
CA GLU A 223 30.69 26.03 -15.58
C GLU A 223 31.92 25.74 -14.72
N ALA A 224 31.96 24.58 -14.09
CA ALA A 224 33.21 23.97 -13.65
C ALA A 224 33.06 22.44 -13.60
N SER A 225 33.68 21.78 -14.54
CA SER A 225 33.86 20.33 -14.60
C SER A 225 34.72 19.82 -13.45
N VAL A 226 34.22 18.83 -12.70
CA VAL A 226 35.08 17.93 -11.91
C VAL A 226 34.63 16.50 -12.18
N GLY A 227 35.47 15.77 -12.91
CA GLY A 227 35.36 14.34 -13.08
C GLY A 227 35.79 13.64 -11.79
N ILE A 228 34.98 12.73 -11.31
CA ILE A 228 35.35 11.77 -10.27
C ILE A 228 35.22 10.36 -10.86
N ASP A 229 36.37 9.70 -10.90
CA ASP A 229 36.54 8.30 -11.28
C ASP A 229 36.09 7.41 -10.10
N LEU A 230 35.11 6.56 -10.31
CA LEU A 230 34.64 5.57 -9.36
C LEU A 230 34.90 4.15 -9.91
N SER A 231 36.13 3.69 -9.76
CA SER A 231 36.45 2.27 -9.80
C SER A 231 36.79 1.79 -8.41
N GLU A 232 36.11 0.73 -8.02
CA GLU A 232 36.41 -0.27 -6.98
C GLU A 232 35.39 -0.42 -5.84
N SER A 233 34.92 -1.65 -5.84
CA SER A 233 34.39 -2.53 -4.81
C SER A 233 32.89 -2.83 -4.86
N ALA A 234 32.57 -3.88 -5.61
CA ALA A 234 31.35 -4.66 -5.42
C ALA A 234 31.76 -6.14 -5.24
N GLU A 235 31.63 -6.67 -4.06
CA GLU A 235 31.55 -8.12 -3.87
C GLU A 235 30.12 -8.55 -3.57
N SER A 236 29.63 -9.34 -4.52
CA SER A 236 28.70 -10.49 -4.48
C SER A 236 27.45 -10.45 -3.63
N ASP A 237 26.28 -10.50 -4.30
CA ASP A 237 25.42 -11.68 -4.22
C ASP A 237 24.33 -11.73 -5.31
N GLU A 238 24.35 -12.88 -6.00
CA GLU A 238 23.35 -13.45 -6.89
C GLU A 238 22.97 -12.71 -8.20
N ASN A 239 23.55 -13.23 -9.28
CA ASN A 239 23.25 -12.96 -10.68
C ASN A 239 21.76 -13.05 -11.01
N ILE A 240 21.18 -11.91 -11.40
CA ILE A 240 19.99 -11.85 -12.23
C ILE A 240 20.48 -11.55 -13.64
N GLU A 241 20.40 -12.52 -14.57
CA GLU A 241 20.63 -12.26 -15.98
C GLU A 241 19.60 -11.27 -16.51
N ILE A 242 20.06 -10.07 -16.83
CA ILE A 242 19.28 -9.00 -17.46
C ILE A 242 19.38 -9.22 -18.97
N GLY A 243 18.30 -9.73 -19.56
CA GLY A 243 18.15 -9.75 -21.01
C GLY A 243 18.11 -8.34 -21.61
N ASP A 244 18.76 -8.25 -22.74
CA ASP A 244 19.11 -7.14 -23.62
C ASP A 244 18.22 -5.88 -23.55
N ALA A 245 18.81 -4.77 -23.13
CA ALA A 245 18.18 -3.46 -22.93
C ALA A 245 18.11 -2.59 -24.21
N SER A 246 18.19 -3.20 -25.42
CA SER A 246 18.41 -2.42 -26.66
C SER A 246 17.15 -2.00 -27.43
N ALA A 247 15.94 -2.37 -26.98
CA ALA A 247 14.71 -2.14 -27.76
C ALA A 247 13.88 -0.90 -27.39
N ILE A 248 14.14 -0.24 -26.25
CA ILE A 248 13.31 0.89 -25.77
C ILE A 248 14.02 2.27 -25.84
N ALA A 249 15.29 2.31 -26.26
CA ALA A 249 16.08 3.55 -26.26
C ALA A 249 15.98 4.40 -27.56
N LYS A 250 14.91 4.31 -28.35
CA LYS A 250 14.77 5.06 -29.61
C LYS A 250 13.56 5.98 -29.73
N THR A 251 13.00 6.48 -28.65
CA THR A 251 11.99 7.57 -28.71
C THR A 251 12.28 8.67 -27.68
N GLY A 252 13.52 9.11 -27.63
CA GLY A 252 13.91 10.29 -26.88
C GLY A 252 14.25 11.43 -27.83
N GLU A 253 13.25 12.07 -28.46
CA GLU A 253 13.41 13.35 -29.14
C GLU A 253 12.47 14.39 -28.53
N HIS A 254 13.11 15.41 -27.95
CA HIS A 254 12.63 16.77 -27.71
C HIS A 254 11.21 16.94 -27.14
N ALA A 255 11.11 17.04 -25.81
CA ALA A 255 10.00 17.73 -25.18
C ALA A 255 10.23 19.25 -25.31
N GLU A 256 9.74 19.85 -26.39
CA GLU A 256 9.48 21.29 -26.43
C GLU A 256 8.44 21.62 -25.36
N LYS A 257 8.76 22.53 -24.45
CA LYS A 257 7.82 23.15 -23.51
C LYS A 257 6.71 23.80 -24.33
N SER A 258 5.55 23.21 -24.38
CA SER A 258 4.35 23.80 -24.94
C SER A 258 3.43 24.24 -23.82
N GLU A 259 3.16 25.53 -23.77
CA GLU A 259 2.11 26.18 -22.97
C GLU A 259 0.68 25.76 -23.38
N ASN A 260 0.50 24.62 -24.04
CA ASN A 260 -0.77 24.07 -24.49
C ASN A 260 -1.24 22.83 -23.74
N ALA A 261 -0.86 22.66 -22.46
CA ALA A 261 -1.26 21.49 -21.65
C ALA A 261 -2.71 21.55 -21.10
N GLU A 262 -3.51 22.57 -21.46
CA GLU A 262 -4.86 22.75 -20.92
C GLU A 262 -5.97 21.99 -21.65
N SER A 263 -5.71 21.29 -22.73
CA SER A 263 -6.76 20.60 -23.52
C SER A 263 -6.50 19.13 -23.84
N ALA A 264 -5.52 18.47 -23.22
CA ALA A 264 -5.46 17.02 -23.32
C ALA A 264 -6.66 16.42 -22.62
N GLU A 265 -7.49 15.72 -23.37
CA GLU A 265 -8.69 15.03 -22.84
C GLU A 265 -8.25 14.07 -21.75
N ARG A 266 -8.71 14.33 -20.52
CA ARG A 266 -8.31 13.55 -19.34
C ARG A 266 -8.87 12.14 -19.46
N LEU A 267 -8.07 11.12 -19.23
CA LEU A 267 -8.53 9.74 -19.23
C LEU A 267 -9.77 9.59 -18.34
N PRO A 268 -10.81 8.88 -18.80
CA PRO A 268 -11.97 8.59 -17.97
C PRO A 268 -11.53 7.77 -16.75
N ALA A 269 -12.22 7.93 -15.63
CA ALA A 269 -12.01 7.10 -14.46
C ALA A 269 -13.32 6.44 -14.02
N ASP A 270 -13.26 5.17 -13.65
CA ASP A 270 -14.40 4.39 -13.15
C ASP A 270 -14.85 4.86 -11.78
N VAL A 271 -13.89 5.33 -10.98
CA VAL A 271 -14.13 5.95 -9.68
C VAL A 271 -13.29 7.21 -9.56
N THR A 272 -13.91 8.34 -9.26
CA THR A 272 -13.23 9.62 -9.02
C THR A 272 -13.55 10.13 -7.62
N LEU A 273 -12.53 10.43 -6.82
CA LEU A 273 -12.70 11.19 -5.59
C LEU A 273 -13.01 12.65 -5.97
N LEU A 274 -14.23 13.13 -5.70
CA LEU A 274 -14.70 14.45 -6.11
C LEU A 274 -14.47 15.51 -5.07
N ALA A 275 -14.74 15.17 -3.80
CA ALA A 275 -14.62 16.10 -2.68
C ALA A 275 -14.27 15.36 -1.39
N VAL A 276 -13.61 16.07 -0.50
CA VAL A 276 -13.27 15.62 0.85
C VAL A 276 -13.77 16.64 1.86
N GLY A 277 -14.27 16.17 2.99
CA GLY A 277 -14.78 16.99 4.08
C GLY A 277 -14.47 16.33 5.43
N ASP A 278 -14.93 16.96 6.51
CA ASP A 278 -14.82 16.41 7.84
C ASP A 278 -15.62 15.11 7.94
N HIS A 279 -14.93 13.97 8.08
CA HIS A 279 -15.49 12.61 8.07
C HIS A 279 -16.44 12.30 6.90
N ARG A 280 -16.24 12.95 5.75
CA ARG A 280 -17.06 12.78 4.54
C ARG A 280 -16.21 12.73 3.28
N ALA A 281 -16.68 11.96 2.32
CA ALA A 281 -16.13 11.91 0.97
C ALA A 281 -17.25 11.86 -0.06
N SER A 282 -16.98 12.39 -1.26
CA SER A 282 -17.86 12.29 -2.41
C SER A 282 -17.12 11.56 -3.53
N PHE A 283 -17.73 10.50 -4.06
CA PHE A 283 -17.19 9.71 -5.16
C PHE A 283 -18.06 9.87 -6.41
N GLY A 284 -17.44 10.10 -7.55
CA GLY A 284 -18.06 10.05 -8.88
C GLY A 284 -17.93 8.67 -9.48
N ILE A 285 -19.06 8.04 -9.83
CA ILE A 285 -19.14 6.70 -10.39
C ILE A 285 -20.24 6.69 -11.45
N ASP A 286 -19.93 6.26 -12.67
CA ASP A 286 -20.88 6.18 -13.80
C ASP A 286 -21.66 7.49 -14.07
N GLY A 287 -21.02 8.64 -13.81
CA GLY A 287 -21.62 9.98 -13.97
C GLY A 287 -22.51 10.43 -12.80
N GLU A 288 -22.69 9.60 -11.78
CA GLU A 288 -23.43 9.95 -10.56
C GLU A 288 -22.46 10.28 -9.41
N THR A 289 -22.94 11.08 -8.44
CA THR A 289 -22.18 11.46 -7.25
C THR A 289 -22.74 10.74 -6.03
N TYR A 290 -21.88 10.06 -5.31
CA TYR A 290 -22.18 9.34 -4.07
C TYR A 290 -21.48 10.03 -2.90
N GLU A 291 -22.25 10.60 -1.99
CA GLU A 291 -21.73 11.16 -0.75
C GLU A 291 -21.83 10.13 0.37
N THR A 292 -20.77 9.99 1.15
CA THR A 292 -20.75 9.05 2.27
C THR A 292 -19.97 9.59 3.45
N GLY A 293 -20.38 9.21 4.67
CA GLY A 293 -19.53 9.33 5.84
C GLY A 293 -18.39 8.33 5.76
N VAL A 294 -17.23 8.67 6.30
CA VAL A 294 -16.05 7.80 6.32
C VAL A 294 -15.44 7.75 7.71
N LYS A 295 -14.99 6.57 8.11
CA LYS A 295 -14.21 6.37 9.34
C LYS A 295 -12.71 6.60 9.12
N LEU A 296 -12.34 6.78 7.86
CA LEU A 296 -10.97 7.04 7.45
C LEU A 296 -10.66 8.53 7.57
N GLU A 297 -9.52 8.85 8.14
CA GLU A 297 -9.01 10.21 8.22
C GLU A 297 -7.90 10.43 7.20
N GLY A 298 -7.75 11.70 6.78
CA GLY A 298 -6.76 12.12 5.81
C GLY A 298 -7.16 11.89 4.35
N VAL A 299 -6.96 12.93 3.54
CA VAL A 299 -7.31 12.96 2.10
C VAL A 299 -6.69 11.79 1.33
N TYR A 300 -5.50 11.36 1.73
CA TYR A 300 -4.79 10.26 1.10
C TYR A 300 -5.50 8.90 1.31
N ASN A 301 -6.07 8.67 2.50
CA ASN A 301 -6.84 7.46 2.76
C ASN A 301 -8.13 7.44 1.93
N LEU A 302 -8.74 8.60 1.69
CA LEU A 302 -9.92 8.73 0.84
C LEU A 302 -9.60 8.46 -0.63
N TYR A 303 -8.39 8.84 -1.08
CA TYR A 303 -7.93 8.48 -2.42
C TYR A 303 -7.65 6.98 -2.54
N ASN A 304 -7.07 6.35 -1.52
CA ASN A 304 -6.94 4.90 -1.46
C ASN A 304 -8.32 4.19 -1.45
N ALA A 305 -9.34 4.81 -0.85
CA ALA A 305 -10.71 4.29 -0.91
C ALA A 305 -11.29 4.34 -2.33
N ALA A 306 -11.00 5.39 -3.12
CA ALA A 306 -11.37 5.42 -4.54
C ALA A 306 -10.71 4.28 -5.34
N ALA A 307 -9.42 4.00 -5.08
CA ALA A 307 -8.71 2.88 -5.67
C ALA A 307 -9.33 1.53 -5.28
N ALA A 308 -9.66 1.35 -4.00
CA ALA A 308 -10.30 0.14 -3.50
C ALA A 308 -11.70 -0.06 -4.10
N LEU A 309 -12.51 1.01 -4.19
CA LEU A 309 -13.82 0.99 -4.85
C LEU A 309 -13.70 0.56 -6.31
N ALA A 310 -12.73 1.07 -7.06
CA ALA A 310 -12.52 0.69 -8.46
C ALA A 310 -12.18 -0.80 -8.60
N ALA A 311 -11.33 -1.34 -7.71
CA ALA A 311 -11.01 -2.77 -7.70
C ALA A 311 -12.21 -3.64 -7.30
N VAL A 312 -12.95 -3.27 -6.25
CA VAL A 312 -14.16 -4.00 -5.83
C VAL A 312 -15.23 -3.99 -6.93
N ARG A 313 -15.42 -2.85 -7.63
CA ARG A 313 -16.32 -2.76 -8.78
C ARG A 313 -15.94 -3.73 -9.90
N ALA A 314 -14.64 -3.92 -10.17
CA ALA A 314 -14.17 -4.88 -11.16
C ALA A 314 -14.58 -6.30 -10.74
N VAL A 315 -14.32 -6.70 -9.49
CA VAL A 315 -14.70 -8.01 -8.97
C VAL A 315 -16.23 -8.23 -9.00
N VAL A 316 -17.01 -7.20 -8.64
CA VAL A 316 -18.48 -7.27 -8.68
C VAL A 316 -18.98 -7.44 -10.12
N ALA A 317 -18.43 -6.70 -11.09
CA ALA A 317 -18.82 -6.80 -12.50
C ALA A 317 -18.58 -8.20 -13.06
N ASP A 318 -17.42 -8.80 -12.77
CA ASP A 318 -17.13 -10.17 -13.19
C ASP A 318 -18.03 -11.18 -12.50
N ALA A 319 -18.29 -11.02 -11.20
CA ALA A 319 -19.22 -11.87 -10.47
C ALA A 319 -20.65 -11.77 -11.05
N GLN A 320 -21.09 -10.57 -11.44
CA GLN A 320 -22.38 -10.35 -12.12
C GLN A 320 -22.41 -11.11 -13.45
N ALA A 321 -21.41 -10.96 -14.28
CA ALA A 321 -21.33 -11.65 -15.57
C ALA A 321 -21.29 -13.17 -15.39
N MET A 322 -20.59 -13.65 -14.35
CA MET A 322 -20.37 -15.07 -14.10
C MET A 322 -21.58 -15.77 -13.44
N PHE A 323 -22.24 -15.12 -12.48
CA PHE A 323 -23.20 -15.80 -11.59
C PHE A 323 -24.66 -15.42 -11.83
N LEU A 324 -25.00 -14.18 -12.25
CA LEU A 324 -26.38 -13.76 -12.45
C LEU A 324 -27.09 -14.52 -13.59
N PRO A 325 -26.44 -14.94 -14.69
CA PRO A 325 -27.11 -15.75 -15.70
C PRO A 325 -27.65 -17.09 -15.20
N PHE A 326 -27.15 -17.61 -14.08
CA PHE A 326 -27.60 -18.86 -13.46
C PHE A 326 -28.76 -18.69 -12.49
N GLU A 327 -29.17 -17.45 -12.17
CA GLU A 327 -30.17 -17.17 -11.12
C GLU A 327 -31.57 -17.63 -11.48
N GLU A 328 -31.98 -17.53 -12.75
CA GLU A 328 -33.38 -17.72 -13.15
C GLU A 328 -33.82 -19.19 -13.29
N ASN A 329 -32.89 -20.17 -13.36
CA ASN A 329 -33.21 -21.57 -13.71
C ASN A 329 -32.45 -22.64 -12.92
N VAL A 330 -31.77 -22.31 -11.81
CA VAL A 330 -30.86 -23.25 -11.15
C VAL A 330 -31.32 -23.54 -9.72
N THR A 331 -31.47 -24.82 -9.41
CA THR A 331 -31.75 -25.29 -8.03
C THR A 331 -30.50 -25.24 -7.18
N ASP A 332 -30.65 -25.06 -5.84
CA ASP A 332 -29.54 -25.11 -4.87
C ASP A 332 -28.66 -26.37 -5.00
N GLU A 333 -29.23 -27.48 -5.48
CA GLU A 333 -28.52 -28.72 -5.70
C GLU A 333 -27.56 -28.59 -6.90
N LEU A 334 -27.97 -27.95 -7.98
CA LEU A 334 -27.15 -27.74 -9.16
C LEU A 334 -26.04 -26.74 -8.90
N LEU A 335 -26.30 -25.68 -8.13
CA LEU A 335 -25.28 -24.70 -7.67
C LEU A 335 -24.17 -25.40 -6.88
N ARG A 336 -24.54 -26.29 -5.96
CA ARG A 336 -23.57 -27.11 -5.21
C ARG A 336 -22.74 -28.03 -6.09
N GLN A 337 -23.34 -28.63 -7.13
CA GLN A 337 -22.64 -29.53 -8.07
C GLN A 337 -21.60 -28.77 -8.91
N VAL A 338 -21.87 -27.52 -9.28
CA VAL A 338 -20.91 -26.64 -10.00
C VAL A 338 -19.99 -25.83 -9.08
N GLY A 339 -20.14 -25.98 -7.76
CA GLY A 339 -19.26 -25.31 -6.79
C GLY A 339 -19.59 -23.84 -6.52
N ILE A 340 -20.72 -23.33 -7.01
CA ILE A 340 -21.21 -21.97 -6.77
C ILE A 340 -21.97 -21.95 -5.44
N SER A 341 -21.59 -21.06 -4.53
CA SER A 341 -22.30 -20.86 -3.28
C SER A 341 -23.35 -19.75 -3.42
N GLN A 342 -24.44 -19.83 -2.62
CA GLN A 342 -25.44 -18.75 -2.56
C GLN A 342 -24.79 -17.38 -2.25
N ARG A 343 -23.76 -17.37 -1.40
CA ARG A 343 -22.98 -16.16 -1.08
C ARG A 343 -22.38 -15.47 -2.31
N MET A 344 -21.93 -16.23 -3.32
CA MET A 344 -21.38 -15.66 -4.57
C MET A 344 -22.47 -15.01 -5.42
N ILE A 345 -23.68 -15.59 -5.43
CA ILE A 345 -24.84 -15.00 -6.09
C ILE A 345 -25.28 -13.74 -5.37
N ASP A 346 -25.34 -13.78 -4.04
CA ASP A 346 -25.71 -12.60 -3.23
C ASP A 346 -24.68 -11.47 -3.41
N PHE A 347 -23.38 -11.81 -3.48
CA PHE A 347 -22.31 -10.86 -3.81
C PHE A 347 -22.50 -10.26 -5.22
N ALA A 348 -22.84 -11.05 -6.21
CA ALA A 348 -23.08 -10.57 -7.58
C ALA A 348 -24.27 -9.61 -7.68
N ARG A 349 -25.18 -9.58 -6.68
CA ARG A 349 -26.28 -8.60 -6.59
C ARG A 349 -25.84 -7.27 -5.95
N SER A 350 -24.58 -7.11 -5.60
CA SER A 350 -24.09 -5.87 -5.01
C SER A 350 -24.32 -4.69 -5.92
N THR A 351 -24.82 -3.61 -5.34
CA THR A 351 -25.08 -2.33 -6.03
C THR A 351 -23.96 -1.34 -5.76
N THR A 352 -23.86 -0.28 -6.56
CA THR A 352 -22.93 0.83 -6.30
C THR A 352 -23.11 1.38 -4.89
N GLN A 353 -24.36 1.55 -4.42
CA GLN A 353 -24.63 2.02 -3.07
C GLN A 353 -24.10 1.06 -2.01
N SER A 354 -24.28 -0.25 -2.16
CA SER A 354 -23.76 -1.22 -1.17
C SER A 354 -22.21 -1.23 -1.12
N MET A 355 -21.54 -0.96 -2.24
CA MET A 355 -20.08 -0.81 -2.27
C MET A 355 -19.63 0.50 -1.57
N ILE A 356 -20.37 1.59 -1.73
CA ILE A 356 -20.13 2.86 -1.01
C ILE A 356 -20.36 2.67 0.49
N ASP A 357 -21.45 2.00 0.87
CA ASP A 357 -21.73 1.68 2.29
C ASP A 357 -20.60 0.82 2.89
N ALA A 358 -20.12 -0.18 2.15
CA ALA A 358 -18.97 -0.99 2.57
C ALA A 358 -17.69 -0.15 2.73
N ALA A 359 -17.44 0.82 1.85
CA ALA A 359 -16.30 1.73 1.96
C ALA A 359 -16.39 2.65 3.18
N SER A 360 -17.60 3.08 3.57
CA SER A 360 -17.83 3.94 4.73
C SER A 360 -17.46 3.24 6.06
N GLU A 361 -17.59 1.93 6.11
CA GLU A 361 -17.34 1.12 7.31
C GLU A 361 -15.86 0.74 7.50
N VAL A 362 -15.01 0.99 6.49
CA VAL A 362 -13.59 0.67 6.57
C VAL A 362 -12.91 1.51 7.64
N THR A 363 -12.17 0.83 8.52
CA THR A 363 -11.37 1.48 9.57
C THR A 363 -9.91 1.62 9.14
N PRO A 364 -9.18 2.62 9.66
CA PRO A 364 -7.76 2.81 9.35
C PRO A 364 -6.93 1.54 9.56
N ALA A 365 -5.94 1.33 8.71
CA ALA A 365 -4.97 0.27 8.92
C ALA A 365 -4.04 0.64 10.08
N PHE A 366 -3.54 -0.39 10.75
CA PHE A 366 -2.56 -0.30 11.84
C PHE A 366 -1.46 0.76 11.59
N GLY A 367 -1.30 1.70 12.53
CA GLY A 367 -0.29 2.76 12.49
C GLY A 367 -0.45 3.80 11.37
N ARG A 368 -1.61 3.88 10.73
CA ARG A 368 -1.87 4.82 9.62
C ARG A 368 -3.11 5.67 9.89
N GLY A 369 -2.98 6.58 10.87
CA GLY A 369 -4.11 7.29 11.45
C GLY A 369 -4.83 6.46 12.52
N GLU A 370 -4.12 5.55 13.18
CA GLU A 370 -4.63 4.81 14.34
C GLU A 370 -4.71 5.76 15.54
N VAL A 371 -5.90 5.97 16.07
CA VAL A 371 -6.13 6.78 17.26
C VAL A 371 -6.16 5.89 18.49
N ILE A 372 -5.31 6.20 19.47
CA ILE A 372 -5.23 5.51 20.76
C ILE A 372 -5.56 6.53 21.85
N ASP A 373 -6.61 6.27 22.64
CA ASP A 373 -6.89 7.13 23.79
C ASP A 373 -5.91 6.83 24.93
N VAL A 374 -5.16 7.83 25.33
CA VAL A 374 -4.24 7.76 26.46
C VAL A 374 -4.69 8.75 27.51
N ASN A 375 -5.33 8.28 28.57
CA ASN A 375 -5.82 9.09 29.69
C ASN A 375 -6.72 10.25 29.25
N GLY A 376 -7.57 10.07 28.24
CA GLY A 376 -8.47 11.08 27.70
C GLY A 376 -7.80 12.02 26.67
N SER A 377 -6.58 11.75 26.25
CA SER A 377 -5.91 12.44 25.14
C SER A 377 -5.89 11.49 23.93
N PRO A 378 -6.50 11.85 22.79
CA PRO A 378 -6.36 11.07 21.56
C PRO A 378 -4.94 11.20 21.04
N VAL A 379 -4.28 10.07 20.83
CA VAL A 379 -2.91 9.96 20.28
C VAL A 379 -2.99 9.30 18.92
N GLU A 380 -2.64 10.04 17.89
CA GLU A 380 -2.61 9.57 16.50
C GLU A 380 -1.23 9.10 16.10
N LEU A 381 -1.15 7.85 15.62
CA LEU A 381 0.10 7.28 15.09
C LEU A 381 0.12 7.40 13.56
N LEU A 382 1.15 8.09 13.04
CA LEU A 382 1.30 8.45 11.66
C LEU A 382 2.61 7.87 11.10
N LEU A 383 2.49 6.76 10.37
CA LEU A 383 3.63 6.12 9.73
C LEU A 383 4.15 6.97 8.56
N VAL A 384 5.43 7.33 8.62
CA VAL A 384 6.15 8.03 7.56
C VAL A 384 7.37 7.20 7.15
N LYS A 385 7.55 6.97 5.84
CA LYS A 385 8.63 6.12 5.33
C LYS A 385 9.40 6.71 4.14
N ASN A 386 8.89 7.80 3.59
CA ASN A 386 9.48 8.51 2.46
C ASN A 386 9.00 9.96 2.43
N PRO A 387 9.61 10.85 1.61
CA PRO A 387 9.27 12.28 1.59
C PRO A 387 7.81 12.53 1.31
N MET A 388 7.26 11.88 0.30
CA MET A 388 5.87 12.09 -0.11
C MET A 388 4.89 11.67 0.99
N GLY A 389 5.09 10.49 1.60
CA GLY A 389 4.26 10.02 2.71
C GLY A 389 4.28 10.98 3.90
N PHE A 390 5.45 11.58 4.20
CA PHE A 390 5.54 12.54 5.30
C PHE A 390 4.83 13.86 4.96
N ARG A 391 5.05 14.41 3.75
CA ARG A 391 4.35 15.63 3.30
C ARG A 391 2.83 15.46 3.31
N LEU A 392 2.34 14.33 2.80
CA LEU A 392 0.92 14.01 2.81
C LEU A 392 0.35 13.90 4.24
N SER A 393 1.11 13.30 5.16
CA SER A 393 0.71 13.24 6.57
C SER A 393 0.66 14.62 7.19
N LEU A 394 1.66 15.49 6.96
CA LEU A 394 1.67 16.88 7.45
C LEU A 394 0.51 17.71 6.86
N ALA A 395 0.15 17.49 5.60
CA ALA A 395 -0.98 18.16 4.96
C ALA A 395 -2.35 17.65 5.43
N SER A 396 -2.43 16.39 5.86
CA SER A 396 -3.68 15.74 6.27
C SER A 396 -4.03 15.98 7.74
N PHE A 397 -3.01 16.17 8.59
CA PHE A 397 -3.16 16.30 10.03
C PHE A 397 -2.69 17.68 10.47
N ALA A 398 -3.65 18.60 10.64
CA ALA A 398 -3.37 20.00 11.03
C ALA A 398 -2.67 20.03 12.40
N PRO A 399 -1.56 20.79 12.55
CA PRO A 399 -0.82 20.83 13.80
C PRO A 399 -1.45 21.73 14.87
N GLU A 400 -2.42 22.57 14.49
CA GLU A 400 -3.05 23.53 15.38
C GLU A 400 -3.87 22.86 16.47
N GLY A 401 -3.58 23.19 17.73
CA GLY A 401 -4.26 22.62 18.89
C GLY A 401 -3.82 21.20 19.26
N CYS A 402 -2.80 20.68 18.60
CA CYS A 402 -2.21 19.37 18.86
C CYS A 402 -0.77 19.48 19.35
N ASP A 403 -0.35 18.57 20.23
CA ASP A 403 1.07 18.35 20.50
C ASP A 403 1.67 17.46 19.43
N THR A 404 2.85 17.79 18.92
CA THR A 404 3.52 17.02 17.86
C THR A 404 4.78 16.35 18.36
N MET A 405 4.94 15.06 18.07
CA MET A 405 6.18 14.28 18.25
C MET A 405 6.62 13.70 16.92
N ILE A 406 7.95 13.67 16.67
CA ILE A 406 8.55 13.02 15.51
C ILE A 406 9.60 12.01 16.00
N ALA A 407 9.45 10.75 15.59
CA ALA A 407 10.33 9.64 16.00
C ALA A 407 10.92 8.94 14.77
N ILE A 408 12.22 9.09 14.56
CA ILE A 408 12.92 8.58 13.38
C ILE A 408 13.95 7.51 13.75
N ASN A 409 13.78 6.32 13.20
CA ASN A 409 14.77 5.25 13.23
C ASN A 409 15.29 4.99 11.79
N ASP A 410 16.44 4.30 11.70
CA ASP A 410 17.10 3.88 10.46
C ASP A 410 17.45 2.38 10.49
N GLU A 411 16.59 1.57 11.10
CA GLU A 411 16.77 0.12 11.09
C GLU A 411 16.51 -0.44 9.68
N TYR A 412 16.87 -1.67 9.41
CA TYR A 412 16.76 -2.27 8.07
C TYR A 412 15.36 -2.15 7.45
N ALA A 413 14.31 -2.24 8.28
CA ALA A 413 12.93 -2.13 7.82
C ALA A 413 12.47 -0.68 7.54
N ASP A 414 13.20 0.32 8.06
CA ASP A 414 12.94 1.76 7.82
C ASP A 414 13.60 2.26 6.53
N GLY A 415 14.61 1.51 6.02
CA GLY A 415 15.60 2.01 5.09
C GLY A 415 16.76 2.71 5.85
N ARG A 416 17.98 2.50 5.41
CA ARG A 416 19.15 3.09 6.10
C ARG A 416 19.48 4.49 5.65
N ASP A 417 19.07 4.85 4.45
CA ASP A 417 19.24 6.20 3.93
C ASP A 417 18.13 7.11 4.43
N MET A 418 18.46 8.00 5.35
CA MET A 418 17.56 9.01 5.90
C MET A 418 17.73 10.39 5.22
N SER A 419 18.49 10.49 4.14
CA SER A 419 18.67 11.73 3.40
C SER A 419 17.34 12.28 2.85
N TRP A 420 16.38 11.41 2.62
CA TRP A 420 15.04 11.77 2.17
C TRP A 420 14.29 12.73 3.14
N LEU A 421 14.70 12.84 4.40
CA LEU A 421 14.15 13.82 5.34
C LEU A 421 14.39 15.26 4.86
N TRP A 422 15.45 15.50 4.05
CA TRP A 422 15.76 16.80 3.48
C TRP A 422 14.84 17.21 2.33
N ASP A 423 14.12 16.25 1.75
CA ASP A 423 13.11 16.47 0.71
C ASP A 423 11.71 16.77 1.27
N VAL A 424 11.55 16.78 2.60
CA VAL A 424 10.27 17.10 3.29
C VAL A 424 10.24 18.56 3.69
N ASP A 425 9.17 19.28 3.38
CA ASP A 425 8.88 20.63 3.87
C ASP A 425 8.15 20.56 5.21
N PHE A 426 8.78 21.07 6.27
CA PHE A 426 8.21 21.14 7.62
C PHE A 426 7.68 22.54 7.99
N SER A 427 7.55 23.44 7.04
CA SER A 427 7.15 24.83 7.28
C SER A 427 5.77 24.96 7.96
N SER A 428 4.87 24.00 7.76
CA SER A 428 3.56 23.95 8.42
C SER A 428 3.67 23.85 9.96
N LEU A 429 4.78 23.31 10.47
CA LEU A 429 5.03 23.18 11.91
C LEU A 429 5.69 24.42 12.55
N ARG A 430 6.02 25.48 11.78
CA ARG A 430 6.69 26.67 12.33
C ARG A 430 5.89 27.38 13.43
N GLY A 431 4.58 27.42 13.26
CA GLY A 431 3.68 28.11 14.18
C GLY A 431 3.46 27.39 15.50
N THR A 432 3.42 26.06 15.46
CA THR A 432 3.14 25.20 16.63
C THR A 432 4.39 24.61 17.25
N GLY A 433 5.43 24.40 16.44
CA GLY A 433 6.65 23.70 16.84
C GLY A 433 6.44 22.19 16.96
N VAL A 434 7.52 21.51 17.41
CA VAL A 434 7.55 20.07 17.72
C VAL A 434 7.88 19.91 19.20
N SER A 435 6.98 19.29 19.94
CA SER A 435 7.10 19.11 21.40
C SER A 435 8.21 18.11 21.76
N MET A 436 8.39 17.06 20.95
CA MET A 436 9.37 16.02 21.20
C MET A 436 9.93 15.46 19.88
N VAL A 437 11.24 15.31 19.81
CA VAL A 437 11.92 14.54 18.74
C VAL A 437 12.61 13.35 19.38
N SER A 438 12.46 12.15 18.78
CA SER A 438 12.97 10.90 19.34
C SER A 438 13.43 9.90 18.28
N GLY A 439 13.93 8.74 18.77
CA GLY A 439 14.46 7.66 17.95
C GLY A 439 15.97 7.74 17.73
N VAL A 440 16.51 6.79 16.99
CA VAL A 440 17.96 6.68 16.73
C VAL A 440 18.50 7.91 15.99
N ARG A 441 17.67 8.50 15.10
CA ARG A 441 18.01 9.69 14.29
C ARG A 441 17.39 10.99 14.84
N ALA A 442 17.15 11.03 16.15
CA ALA A 442 16.51 12.20 16.78
C ALA A 442 17.29 13.51 16.53
N TRP A 443 18.61 13.47 16.60
CA TRP A 443 19.42 14.68 16.38
C TRP A 443 19.47 15.13 14.92
N ASP A 444 19.48 14.18 13.96
CA ASP A 444 19.38 14.52 12.52
C ASP A 444 18.03 15.16 12.22
N MET A 445 16.95 14.65 12.79
CA MET A 445 15.62 15.20 12.64
C MET A 445 15.49 16.59 13.29
N ALA A 446 16.03 16.77 14.49
CA ALA A 446 16.03 18.05 15.15
C ALA A 446 16.81 19.10 14.34
N LEU A 447 17.98 18.75 13.80
CA LEU A 447 18.76 19.60 12.90
C LEU A 447 17.96 19.95 11.63
N ARG A 448 17.27 18.99 11.04
CA ARG A 448 16.43 19.21 9.85
C ARG A 448 15.30 20.23 10.14
N LEU A 449 14.64 20.11 11.30
CA LEU A 449 13.60 21.05 11.73
C LEU A 449 14.16 22.44 11.98
N GLU A 450 15.36 22.55 12.54
CA GLU A 450 16.03 23.84 12.74
C GLU A 450 16.27 24.59 11.43
N TYR A 451 16.66 23.86 10.36
CA TYR A 451 16.81 24.45 9.01
C TYR A 451 15.50 25.01 8.47
N ASP A 452 14.37 24.39 8.77
CA ASP A 452 13.05 24.91 8.41
C ASP A 452 12.50 25.93 9.43
N GLN A 453 13.31 26.34 10.42
CA GLN A 453 12.91 27.26 11.49
C GLN A 453 11.71 26.77 12.31
N VAL A 454 11.61 25.47 12.51
CA VAL A 454 10.60 24.83 13.36
C VAL A 454 11.14 24.69 14.78
N PRO A 455 10.51 25.31 15.80
CA PRO A 455 10.94 25.16 17.18
C PRO A 455 10.84 23.71 17.66
N VAL A 456 11.89 23.20 18.32
CA VAL A 456 11.91 21.89 18.97
C VAL A 456 12.05 22.08 20.47
N ASN A 457 11.06 21.60 21.25
CA ASN A 457 11.05 21.79 22.70
C ASN A 457 11.98 20.80 23.42
N SER A 458 12.03 19.56 22.96
CA SER A 458 12.82 18.52 23.60
C SER A 458 13.31 17.47 22.61
N VAL A 459 14.51 16.93 22.84
CA VAL A 459 15.07 15.80 22.11
C VAL A 459 15.45 14.71 23.11
N ASN A 460 14.93 13.49 22.91
CA ASN A 460 15.26 12.34 23.73
C ASN A 460 15.41 11.10 22.84
N THR A 461 16.62 10.52 22.78
CA THR A 461 16.91 9.34 21.96
C THR A 461 16.29 8.05 22.48
N GLU A 462 15.95 8.00 23.80
CA GLU A 462 15.31 6.85 24.42
C GLU A 462 13.80 6.88 24.13
N LEU A 463 13.39 6.17 23.09
CA LEU A 463 12.03 6.27 22.52
C LEU A 463 10.92 5.94 23.54
N GLU A 464 11.08 4.92 24.37
CA GLU A 464 10.05 4.54 25.36
C GLU A 464 9.86 5.65 26.41
N GLU A 465 10.94 6.24 26.87
CA GLU A 465 10.91 7.37 27.81
C GLU A 465 10.30 8.62 27.16
N ALA A 466 10.70 8.91 25.91
CA ALA A 466 10.18 10.01 25.13
C ALA A 466 8.66 9.90 24.95
N VAL A 467 8.16 8.73 24.54
CA VAL A 467 6.72 8.47 24.37
C VAL A 467 6.00 8.67 25.69
N SER A 468 6.48 8.07 26.79
CA SER A 468 5.87 8.21 28.11
C SER A 468 5.81 9.68 28.56
N THR A 469 6.90 10.44 28.37
CA THR A 469 6.95 11.85 28.72
C THR A 469 5.98 12.67 27.87
N PHE A 470 5.96 12.43 26.55
CA PHE A 470 5.15 13.16 25.61
C PHE A 470 3.64 12.97 25.84
N VAL A 471 3.18 11.72 26.02
CA VAL A 471 1.74 11.45 26.17
C VAL A 471 1.18 11.89 27.52
N ASN A 472 2.02 12.00 28.55
CA ASN A 472 1.62 12.52 29.86
C ASN A 472 1.73 14.05 29.96
N ALA A 473 2.38 14.71 28.99
CA ALA A 473 2.36 16.16 28.90
C ALA A 473 0.99 16.64 28.39
N ASN A 474 0.55 17.82 28.85
CA ASN A 474 -0.68 18.48 28.41
C ASN A 474 -1.90 17.52 28.33
N PRO A 475 -2.40 17.00 29.46
CA PRO A 475 -3.52 16.08 29.46
C PRO A 475 -4.77 16.66 28.76
N GLY A 476 -5.46 15.84 27.95
CA GLY A 476 -6.63 16.23 27.18
C GLY A 476 -6.32 16.90 25.83
N THR A 477 -5.06 17.25 25.56
CA THR A 477 -4.66 17.77 24.26
C THR A 477 -4.47 16.62 23.26
N PRO A 478 -5.03 16.72 22.04
CA PRO A 478 -4.76 15.76 20.96
C PRO A 478 -3.26 15.72 20.62
N LYS A 479 -2.78 14.56 20.17
CA LYS A 479 -1.36 14.33 19.94
C LYS A 479 -1.11 13.63 18.63
N HIS A 480 -0.17 14.12 17.83
CA HIS A 480 0.31 13.50 16.62
C HIS A 480 1.70 12.92 16.83
N ILE A 481 1.93 11.67 16.49
CA ILE A 481 3.24 11.02 16.53
C ILE A 481 3.59 10.54 15.12
N TYR A 482 4.42 11.30 14.42
CA TYR A 482 4.99 10.90 13.13
C TYR A 482 6.18 9.98 13.38
N CYS A 483 6.18 8.78 12.82
CA CYS A 483 7.22 7.80 13.09
C CYS A 483 7.54 6.91 11.90
N THR A 484 8.82 6.55 11.74
CA THR A 484 9.25 5.49 10.84
C THR A 484 8.77 4.12 11.33
N TYR A 485 8.83 3.09 10.51
CA TYR A 485 8.19 1.80 10.78
C TYR A 485 8.64 1.15 12.09
N THR A 486 9.94 1.05 12.35
CA THR A 486 10.43 0.44 13.59
C THR A 486 10.21 1.33 14.80
N ALA A 487 10.24 2.66 14.62
CA ALA A 487 9.86 3.61 15.67
C ALA A 487 8.38 3.48 16.00
N MET A 488 7.49 3.31 15.00
CA MET A 488 6.06 3.09 15.20
C MET A 488 5.79 1.83 16.02
N LEU A 489 6.44 0.70 15.66
CA LEU A 489 6.27 -0.55 16.41
C LEU A 489 6.66 -0.40 17.89
N LYS A 490 7.78 0.28 18.16
CA LYS A 490 8.26 0.54 19.54
C LYS A 490 7.34 1.52 20.27
N THR A 491 6.91 2.60 19.61
CA THR A 491 5.96 3.58 20.16
C THR A 491 4.65 2.90 20.55
N ARG A 492 4.10 2.10 19.64
CA ARG A 492 2.86 1.37 19.90
C ARG A 492 2.99 0.37 21.03
N ALA A 493 4.12 -0.34 21.12
CA ALA A 493 4.39 -1.25 22.23
C ALA A 493 4.50 -0.49 23.57
N ALA A 494 5.06 0.74 23.56
CA ALA A 494 5.09 1.60 24.74
C ALA A 494 3.69 2.07 25.14
N LEU A 495 2.87 2.50 24.17
CA LEU A 495 1.47 2.89 24.40
C LEU A 495 0.61 1.73 24.91
N GLY A 496 0.80 0.52 24.40
CA GLY A 496 0.08 -0.68 24.84
C GLY A 496 0.35 -1.11 26.29
N ARG A 497 1.34 -0.49 26.96
CA ARG A 497 1.56 -0.69 28.41
C ARG A 497 0.73 0.27 29.27
N ILE A 498 0.19 1.33 28.70
CA ILE A 498 -0.50 2.42 29.41
C ILE A 498 -1.92 2.68 28.93
N ALA A 499 -2.30 2.12 27.78
CA ALA A 499 -3.63 2.27 27.17
C ALA A 499 -4.08 0.97 26.51
N GLU A 500 -5.38 0.85 26.26
CA GLU A 500 -5.90 -0.24 25.42
C GLU A 500 -5.54 0.06 23.97
N VAL A 501 -4.76 -0.83 23.38
CA VAL A 501 -4.38 -0.76 21.96
C VAL A 501 -5.00 -1.95 21.25
N ALA A 502 -5.75 -1.69 20.18
CA ALA A 502 -6.40 -2.74 19.40
C ALA A 502 -5.38 -3.79 18.94
N ASP A 503 -5.78 -5.08 18.88
CA ASP A 503 -4.90 -6.13 18.38
C ASP A 503 -4.49 -5.80 16.93
N ALA A 504 -3.19 -5.76 16.66
CA ALA A 504 -2.64 -5.33 15.38
C ALA A 504 -3.03 -6.22 14.19
N GLY A 505 -3.76 -7.31 14.43
CA GLY A 505 -4.05 -8.31 13.41
C GLY A 505 -2.80 -9.03 12.89
N VAL A 506 -1.67 -8.85 13.56
CA VAL A 506 -0.42 -9.56 13.27
C VAL A 506 -0.56 -10.97 13.80
N GLY A 507 -1.17 -11.83 12.99
CA GLY A 507 -1.18 -13.27 13.21
C GLY A 507 -2.25 -13.76 14.20
N LYS A 508 -3.51 -13.76 13.79
CA LYS A 508 -4.40 -14.85 14.22
C LYS A 508 -4.12 -16.09 13.41
#